data_83edaceaa328676dd1d09312c56634f7
#
_entry.id   83edaceaa328676dd1d09312c56634f7
#
_cell.length_a   1.000
_cell.length_b   1.000
_cell.length_c   1.000
_cell.angle_alpha   90.00
_cell.angle_beta   90.00
_cell.angle_gamma   90.00
#
_symmetry.space_group_name_H-M   'P 1'
#
loop_
_entity.id
_entity.type
_entity.pdbx_description
1 polymer ?
#
loop_
_entity_poly.entity_id
_entity_poly.type
_entity_poly.pdbx_seq_one_letter_code
_entity_poly.pdbx_strand_id
1 'polypeptide(L)'
;MRIAVLSDTHLRVGKSLPLFVWEQLYQIDLIIHAGDLTHMGLLEELSCIAPVRAVRGNCDSWDVLLPDRDIIECEALRIGLIHGDSGKGKSTTERAYSAFKDSSVDVIVFGHSHTPFMEWRNGILLFNPGSPTDKRREPQYSFGLLDIQQGQVKAEHLYF
;
A
#
# COMPACT_ATOMS: atom_id res chain seq x y z
N MET A 1 -2.95 -15.01 7.46
CA MET A 1 -1.92 -14.30 6.67
C MET A 1 -1.85 -12.86 7.15
N ARG A 2 -0.66 -12.38 7.51
CA ARG A 2 -0.45 -11.00 7.98
C ARG A 2 0.34 -10.20 6.94
N ILE A 3 -0.21 -9.06 6.50
CA ILE A 3 0.32 -8.26 5.40
C ILE A 3 0.64 -6.85 5.91
N ALA A 4 1.87 -6.40 5.69
CA ALA A 4 2.22 -4.99 5.89
C ALA A 4 1.91 -4.19 4.61
N VAL A 5 1.29 -3.03 4.79
CA VAL A 5 0.92 -2.13 3.69
C VAL A 5 1.62 -0.80 3.85
N LEU A 6 2.48 -0.48 2.89
CA LEU A 6 3.25 0.75 2.80
C LEU A 6 2.84 1.54 1.55
N SER A 7 3.02 2.85 1.57
CA SER A 7 2.88 3.74 0.42
C SER A 7 3.63 5.05 0.66
N ASP A 8 3.93 5.75 -0.43
CA ASP A 8 4.40 7.14 -0.38
C ASP A 8 5.64 7.32 0.51
N THR A 9 6.59 6.40 0.42
CA THR A 9 7.79 6.43 1.26
C THR A 9 8.76 7.52 0.87
N HIS A 10 8.82 7.90 -0.42
CA HIS A 10 9.67 8.98 -0.94
C HIS A 10 11.10 8.99 -0.40
N LEU A 11 11.65 7.81 -0.13
CA LEU A 11 12.98 7.67 0.43
C LEU A 11 14.04 8.02 -0.61
N ARG A 12 14.98 8.86 -0.21
CA ARG A 12 16.19 9.14 -1.00
C ARG A 12 17.21 8.03 -0.79
N VAL A 13 18.08 7.83 -1.76
CA VAL A 13 19.23 6.92 -1.63
C VAL A 13 20.00 7.18 -0.32
N GLY A 14 20.27 6.12 0.43
CA GLY A 14 20.93 6.18 1.73
C GLY A 14 20.03 6.58 2.91
N LYS A 15 18.73 6.68 2.69
CA LYS A 15 17.74 6.80 3.77
C LYS A 15 16.98 5.49 3.92
N SER A 16 16.53 5.21 5.12
CA SER A 16 15.80 3.99 5.48
C SER A 16 14.47 4.33 6.13
N LEU A 17 13.57 3.35 6.19
CA LEU A 17 12.34 3.46 6.96
C LEU A 17 12.65 3.68 8.45
N PRO A 18 11.74 4.34 9.20
CA PRO A 18 11.85 4.46 10.65
C PRO A 18 11.99 3.09 11.33
N LEU A 19 12.79 3.03 12.40
CA LEU A 19 13.02 1.79 13.15
C LEU A 19 11.70 1.13 13.58
N PHE A 20 10.73 1.93 14.04
CA PHE A 20 9.42 1.43 14.42
C PHE A 20 8.74 0.61 13.30
N VAL A 21 8.86 1.05 12.04
CA VAL A 21 8.31 0.31 10.89
C VAL A 21 9.02 -1.04 10.74
N TRP A 22 10.37 -1.04 10.75
CA TRP A 22 11.15 -2.28 10.66
C TRP A 22 10.79 -3.29 11.75
N GLU A 23 10.59 -2.83 12.98
CA GLU A 23 10.18 -3.67 14.10
C GLU A 23 8.82 -4.34 13.88
N GLN A 24 7.89 -3.63 13.23
CA GLN A 24 6.55 -4.16 12.91
C GLN A 24 6.55 -5.14 11.72
N LEU A 25 7.58 -5.11 10.87
CA LEU A 25 7.70 -6.05 9.76
C LEU A 25 8.15 -7.46 10.21
N TYR A 26 8.44 -7.65 11.49
CA TYR A 26 8.73 -8.98 12.03
C TYR A 26 7.48 -9.88 11.97
N GLN A 27 7.60 -11.08 11.43
CA GLN A 27 6.50 -12.05 11.24
C GLN A 27 5.40 -11.57 10.26
N ILE A 28 5.77 -10.81 9.25
CA ILE A 28 4.89 -10.47 8.12
C ILE A 28 5.04 -11.54 7.02
N ASP A 29 3.91 -11.97 6.47
CA ASP A 29 3.87 -12.98 5.40
C ASP A 29 4.03 -12.36 3.99
N LEU A 30 3.61 -11.09 3.84
CA LEU A 30 3.66 -10.34 2.59
C LEU A 30 3.78 -8.83 2.89
N ILE A 31 4.57 -8.14 2.09
CA ILE A 31 4.63 -6.68 2.10
C ILE A 31 4.02 -6.15 0.81
N ILE A 32 3.10 -5.20 0.92
CA ILE A 32 2.50 -4.48 -0.21
C ILE A 32 2.98 -3.04 -0.18
N HIS A 33 3.45 -2.51 -1.33
CA HIS A 33 3.80 -1.10 -1.47
C HIS A 33 2.99 -0.45 -2.59
N ALA A 34 2.18 0.54 -2.24
CA ALA A 34 1.24 1.19 -3.16
C ALA A 34 1.84 2.38 -3.94
N GLY A 35 3.15 2.36 -4.20
CA GLY A 35 3.83 3.34 -5.08
C GLY A 35 4.50 4.50 -4.34
N ASP A 36 5.20 5.32 -5.14
CA ASP A 36 6.04 6.44 -4.67
C ASP A 36 7.16 5.97 -3.70
N LEU A 37 7.92 4.97 -4.15
CA LEU A 37 9.12 4.49 -3.46
C LEU A 37 10.30 5.45 -3.62
N THR A 38 10.45 5.98 -4.84
CA THR A 38 11.53 6.82 -5.38
C THR A 38 12.86 6.13 -5.68
N HIS A 39 13.16 4.97 -5.08
CA HIS A 39 14.29 4.12 -5.51
C HIS A 39 14.05 2.63 -5.19
N MET A 40 14.62 1.76 -6.04
CA MET A 40 14.41 0.30 -5.94
C MET A 40 15.07 -0.35 -4.73
N GLY A 41 16.11 0.27 -4.16
CA GLY A 41 16.82 -0.31 -2.99
C GLY A 41 15.91 -0.60 -1.80
N LEU A 42 14.83 0.18 -1.62
CA LEU A 42 13.84 -0.11 -0.58
C LEU A 42 13.16 -1.47 -0.79
N LEU A 43 12.81 -1.81 -2.04
CA LEU A 43 12.18 -3.11 -2.33
C LEU A 43 13.14 -4.27 -2.08
N GLU A 44 14.44 -4.08 -2.35
CA GLU A 44 15.47 -5.07 -2.06
C GLU A 44 15.57 -5.31 -0.56
N GLU A 45 15.64 -4.24 0.25
CA GLU A 45 15.65 -4.32 1.71
C GLU A 45 14.40 -5.03 2.26
N LEU A 46 13.22 -4.65 1.80
CA LEU A 46 11.95 -5.26 2.20
C LEU A 46 11.88 -6.73 1.81
N SER A 47 12.41 -7.09 0.63
CA SER A 47 12.42 -8.47 0.13
C SER A 47 13.31 -9.41 0.96
N CYS A 48 14.22 -8.87 1.75
CA CYS A 48 14.99 -9.66 2.72
C CYS A 48 14.14 -10.13 3.91
N ILE A 49 12.97 -9.52 4.14
CA ILE A 49 12.07 -9.83 5.26
C ILE A 49 10.93 -10.75 4.81
N ALA A 50 10.22 -10.37 3.77
CA ALA A 50 9.09 -11.11 3.23
C ALA A 50 8.92 -10.84 1.71
N PRO A 51 8.17 -11.67 0.99
CA PRO A 51 7.78 -11.36 -0.40
C PRO A 51 7.19 -9.96 -0.51
N VAL A 52 7.53 -9.23 -1.58
CA VAL A 52 7.03 -7.87 -1.82
C VAL A 52 6.21 -7.82 -3.10
N ARG A 53 5.06 -7.17 -3.04
CA ARG A 53 4.25 -6.77 -4.21
C ARG A 53 4.15 -5.25 -4.23
N ALA A 54 4.50 -4.64 -5.34
CA ALA A 54 4.52 -3.19 -5.46
C ALA A 54 3.97 -2.72 -6.80
N VAL A 55 3.41 -1.51 -6.81
CA VAL A 55 3.03 -0.79 -8.02
C VAL A 55 3.83 0.51 -8.11
N ARG A 56 3.89 1.06 -9.32
CA ARG A 56 4.54 2.34 -9.57
C ARG A 56 3.62 3.49 -9.14
N GLY A 57 4.20 4.52 -8.51
CA GLY A 57 3.58 5.80 -8.26
C GLY A 57 4.06 6.87 -9.24
N ASN A 58 3.46 8.06 -9.16
CA ASN A 58 3.79 9.17 -10.06
C ASN A 58 5.15 9.82 -9.78
N CYS A 59 5.73 9.62 -8.60
CA CYS A 59 7.07 10.10 -8.25
C CYS A 59 8.16 9.04 -8.51
N ASP A 60 7.79 7.83 -8.88
CA ASP A 60 8.74 6.79 -9.26
C ASP A 60 9.28 7.06 -10.67
N SER A 61 10.58 6.87 -10.85
CA SER A 61 11.21 7.02 -12.14
C SER A 61 10.65 6.01 -13.14
N TRP A 62 10.57 6.38 -14.41
CA TRP A 62 10.00 5.56 -15.49
C TRP A 62 10.82 4.27 -15.77
N ASP A 63 12.07 4.21 -15.33
CA ASP A 63 12.93 3.03 -15.40
C ASP A 63 12.66 2.02 -14.27
N VAL A 64 11.82 2.38 -13.31
CA VAL A 64 11.28 1.46 -12.29
C VAL A 64 10.30 0.51 -12.96
N LEU A 65 10.72 -0.74 -13.15
CA LEU A 65 9.92 -1.77 -13.82
C LEU A 65 8.85 -2.37 -12.90
N LEU A 66 7.94 -1.53 -12.42
CA LEU A 66 6.77 -1.93 -11.65
C LEU A 66 5.49 -1.71 -12.47
N PRO A 67 4.47 -2.56 -12.28
CA PRO A 67 3.18 -2.37 -12.92
C PRO A 67 2.47 -1.13 -12.35
N ASP A 68 1.59 -0.50 -13.14
CA ASP A 68 0.75 0.61 -12.66
C ASP A 68 -0.38 0.14 -11.74
N ARG A 69 -0.77 -1.14 -11.86
CA ARG A 69 -1.76 -1.81 -11.00
C ARG A 69 -1.51 -3.30 -10.95
N ASP A 70 -1.98 -3.94 -9.87
CA ASP A 70 -1.85 -5.37 -9.68
C ASP A 70 -3.10 -5.95 -9.01
N ILE A 71 -3.30 -7.28 -9.12
CA ILE A 71 -4.28 -8.03 -8.33
C ILE A 71 -3.55 -9.18 -7.66
N ILE A 72 -3.58 -9.19 -6.35
CA ILE A 72 -2.86 -10.15 -5.51
C ILE A 72 -3.87 -11.13 -4.93
N GLU A 73 -3.67 -12.41 -5.16
CA GLU A 73 -4.48 -13.46 -4.54
C GLU A 73 -3.88 -13.83 -3.19
N CYS A 74 -4.66 -13.64 -2.12
CA CYS A 74 -4.28 -13.89 -0.73
C CYS A 74 -5.32 -14.79 -0.06
N GLU A 75 -5.00 -16.07 0.11
CA GLU A 75 -5.96 -17.07 0.60
C GLU A 75 -7.24 -17.08 -0.27
N ALA A 76 -8.37 -16.76 0.33
CA ALA A 76 -9.67 -16.68 -0.36
C ALA A 76 -10.04 -15.26 -0.82
N LEU A 77 -9.15 -14.27 -0.64
CA LEU A 77 -9.40 -12.87 -0.97
C LEU A 77 -8.51 -12.40 -2.13
N ARG A 78 -8.99 -11.40 -2.83
CA ARG A 78 -8.26 -10.71 -3.91
C ARG A 78 -8.07 -9.24 -3.56
N ILE A 79 -6.81 -8.81 -3.55
CA ILE A 79 -6.42 -7.43 -3.24
C ILE A 79 -6.05 -6.72 -4.54
N GLY A 80 -6.82 -5.70 -4.92
CA GLY A 80 -6.44 -4.77 -5.97
C GLY A 80 -5.43 -3.77 -5.42
N LEU A 81 -4.35 -3.53 -6.14
CA LEU A 81 -3.29 -2.61 -5.75
C LEU A 81 -3.08 -1.57 -6.85
N ILE A 82 -3.07 -0.29 -6.49
CA ILE A 82 -2.86 0.85 -7.38
C ILE A 82 -2.32 2.05 -6.59
N HIS A 83 -1.57 2.94 -7.22
CA HIS A 83 -1.16 4.17 -6.54
C HIS A 83 -2.32 5.16 -6.39
N GLY A 84 -3.12 5.39 -7.44
CA GLY A 84 -4.31 6.22 -7.37
C GLY A 84 -4.09 7.69 -7.75
N ASP A 85 -2.95 8.03 -8.35
CA ASP A 85 -2.63 9.36 -8.89
C ASP A 85 -3.45 9.70 -10.13
N SER A 86 -3.84 8.71 -10.92
CA SER A 86 -4.49 8.82 -12.21
C SER A 86 -5.76 7.98 -12.33
N GLY A 87 -6.58 8.24 -13.37
CA GLY A 87 -7.80 7.48 -13.64
C GLY A 87 -9.09 8.29 -13.45
N LYS A 88 -10.23 7.59 -13.46
CA LYS A 88 -11.56 8.20 -13.34
C LYS A 88 -11.91 8.48 -11.89
N GLY A 89 -12.19 9.73 -11.55
CA GLY A 89 -12.63 10.17 -10.23
C GLY A 89 -12.01 11.50 -9.80
N LYS A 90 -12.69 12.21 -8.91
CA LYS A 90 -12.26 13.52 -8.42
C LYS A 90 -11.26 13.40 -7.25
N SER A 91 -11.33 12.31 -6.51
CA SER A 91 -10.42 12.01 -5.39
C SER A 91 -9.60 10.77 -5.68
N THR A 92 -8.50 10.59 -4.93
CA THR A 92 -7.68 9.38 -4.96
C THR A 92 -8.51 8.12 -4.70
N THR A 93 -9.39 8.17 -3.70
CA THR A 93 -10.30 7.07 -3.35
C THR A 93 -11.24 6.71 -4.51
N GLU A 94 -11.82 7.72 -5.19
CA GLU A 94 -12.69 7.47 -6.35
C GLU A 94 -11.91 6.86 -7.51
N ARG A 95 -10.69 7.32 -7.78
CA ARG A 95 -9.83 6.76 -8.83
C ARG A 95 -9.47 5.31 -8.54
N ALA A 96 -9.05 5.02 -7.31
CA ALA A 96 -8.73 3.65 -6.88
C ALA A 96 -9.95 2.72 -7.00
N TYR A 97 -11.11 3.14 -6.51
CA TYR A 97 -12.34 2.37 -6.64
C TYR A 97 -12.72 2.13 -8.11
N SER A 98 -12.67 3.16 -8.93
CA SER A 98 -13.02 3.07 -10.37
C SER A 98 -12.10 2.13 -11.15
N ALA A 99 -10.84 2.00 -10.73
CA ALA A 99 -9.87 1.10 -11.38
C ALA A 99 -10.23 -0.38 -11.24
N PHE A 100 -10.96 -0.76 -10.17
CA PHE A 100 -11.26 -2.15 -9.85
C PHE A 100 -12.77 -2.47 -9.72
N LYS A 101 -13.66 -1.50 -9.94
CA LYS A 101 -15.11 -1.70 -9.76
C LYS A 101 -15.71 -2.86 -10.58
N ASP A 102 -15.10 -3.18 -11.72
CA ASP A 102 -15.51 -4.28 -12.61
C ASP A 102 -14.62 -5.53 -12.44
N SER A 103 -13.72 -5.51 -11.44
CA SER A 103 -12.85 -6.63 -11.08
C SER A 103 -13.37 -7.27 -9.79
N SER A 104 -13.35 -8.60 -9.71
CA SER A 104 -13.76 -9.29 -8.48
C SER A 104 -12.64 -9.16 -7.44
N VAL A 105 -12.57 -8.03 -6.73
CA VAL A 105 -11.63 -7.78 -5.63
C VAL A 105 -12.39 -7.52 -4.34
N ASP A 106 -11.81 -7.92 -3.21
CA ASP A 106 -12.38 -7.78 -1.87
C ASP A 106 -11.77 -6.58 -1.13
N VAL A 107 -10.53 -6.25 -1.45
CA VAL A 107 -9.79 -5.12 -0.88
C VAL A 107 -9.17 -4.31 -2.02
N ILE A 108 -9.16 -2.99 -1.91
CA ILE A 108 -8.38 -2.09 -2.78
C ILE A 108 -7.41 -1.32 -1.90
N VAL A 109 -6.12 -1.57 -2.11
CA VAL A 109 -5.01 -0.84 -1.48
C VAL A 109 -4.56 0.27 -2.44
N PHE A 110 -4.41 1.48 -1.92
CA PHE A 110 -3.95 2.63 -2.70
C PHE A 110 -3.17 3.64 -1.83
N GLY A 111 -2.47 4.59 -2.46
CA GLY A 111 -1.63 5.60 -1.81
C GLY A 111 -1.93 7.02 -2.25
N HIS A 112 -0.89 7.75 -2.69
CA HIS A 112 -0.88 9.08 -3.32
C HIS A 112 -1.31 10.25 -2.43
N SER A 113 -2.34 10.10 -1.62
CA SER A 113 -2.83 11.20 -0.76
C SER A 113 -2.01 11.42 0.49
N HIS A 114 -1.19 10.44 0.89
CA HIS A 114 -0.49 10.36 2.19
C HIS A 114 -1.44 10.36 3.40
N THR A 115 -2.74 10.35 3.18
CA THR A 115 -3.76 10.39 4.22
C THR A 115 -4.25 8.97 4.52
N PRO A 116 -4.14 8.49 5.76
CA PRO A 116 -4.71 7.21 6.14
C PRO A 116 -6.21 7.19 5.88
N PHE A 117 -6.69 6.15 5.22
CA PHE A 117 -8.11 6.02 4.87
C PHE A 117 -8.57 4.57 4.91
N MET A 118 -9.75 4.34 5.47
CA MET A 118 -10.40 3.03 5.51
C MET A 118 -11.91 3.19 5.40
N GLU A 119 -12.52 2.54 4.39
CA GLU A 119 -13.95 2.57 4.15
C GLU A 119 -14.41 1.26 3.50
N TRP A 120 -15.55 0.73 3.93
CA TRP A 120 -16.25 -0.31 3.21
C TRP A 120 -17.24 0.27 2.21
N ARG A 121 -17.07 -0.07 0.93
CA ARG A 121 -17.94 0.41 -0.15
C ARG A 121 -18.38 -0.75 -1.04
N ASN A 122 -19.68 -1.03 -1.05
CA ASN A 122 -20.28 -2.11 -1.84
C ASN A 122 -19.58 -3.48 -1.62
N GLY A 123 -19.23 -3.78 -0.38
CA GLY A 123 -18.56 -5.04 -0.01
C GLY A 123 -17.05 -5.06 -0.26
N ILE A 124 -16.46 -3.98 -0.76
CA ILE A 124 -15.02 -3.84 -0.99
C ILE A 124 -14.41 -2.95 0.09
N LEU A 125 -13.34 -3.39 0.73
CA LEU A 125 -12.54 -2.57 1.64
C LEU A 125 -11.60 -1.64 0.85
N LEU A 126 -11.77 -0.34 0.99
CA LEU A 126 -10.84 0.68 0.47
C LEU A 126 -9.85 1.04 1.58
N PHE A 127 -8.56 0.90 1.31
CA PHE A 127 -7.53 1.07 2.32
C PHE A 127 -6.32 1.84 1.78
N ASN A 128 -6.03 2.99 2.40
CA ASN A 128 -4.81 3.76 2.18
C ASN A 128 -4.00 3.75 3.48
N PRO A 129 -2.75 3.27 3.49
CA PRO A 129 -1.95 3.16 4.71
C PRO A 129 -1.47 4.52 5.25
N GLY A 130 -1.59 5.60 4.45
CA GLY A 130 -0.88 6.85 4.70
C GLY A 130 0.58 6.75 4.29
N SER A 131 1.46 7.47 4.97
CA SER A 131 2.91 7.43 4.70
C SER A 131 3.71 7.30 5.99
N PRO A 132 4.71 6.40 6.03
CA PRO A 132 5.60 6.22 7.19
C PRO A 132 6.76 7.23 7.23
N THR A 133 6.94 8.05 6.18
CA THR A 133 8.12 8.93 6.01
C THR A 133 7.79 10.33 5.53
N ASP A 134 6.62 10.53 4.92
CA ASP A 134 6.15 11.85 4.43
C ASP A 134 4.65 12.03 4.77
N LYS A 135 4.36 12.35 6.01
CA LYS A 135 2.98 12.50 6.49
C LYS A 135 2.24 13.74 5.99
N ARG A 136 2.91 14.62 5.26
CA ARG A 136 2.33 15.88 4.76
C ARG A 136 1.65 16.68 5.88
N ARG A 137 0.31 16.81 5.80
CA ARG A 137 -0.51 17.56 6.76
C ARG A 137 -1.07 16.70 7.89
N GLU A 138 -0.86 15.39 7.83
CA GLU A 138 -1.33 14.47 8.86
C GLU A 138 -0.57 14.69 10.18
N PRO A 139 -1.22 14.53 11.35
CA PRO A 139 -0.56 14.74 12.63
C PRO A 139 0.54 13.71 12.92
N GLN A 140 0.40 12.49 12.41
CA GLN A 140 1.30 11.37 12.65
C GLN A 140 1.70 10.69 11.34
N TYR A 141 2.84 10.03 11.33
CA TYR A 141 3.20 9.04 10.32
C TYR A 141 2.31 7.82 10.47
N SER A 142 2.12 7.08 9.39
CA SER A 142 1.31 5.87 9.43
C SER A 142 1.71 4.86 8.37
N PHE A 143 1.37 3.61 8.64
CA PHE A 143 1.34 2.53 7.67
C PHE A 143 0.23 1.55 8.07
N GLY A 144 -0.02 0.51 7.27
CA GLY A 144 -1.15 -0.38 7.48
C GLY A 144 -0.76 -1.81 7.77
N LEU A 145 -1.65 -2.52 8.45
CA LEU A 145 -1.65 -3.98 8.55
C LEU A 145 -2.98 -4.54 8.08
N LEU A 146 -2.94 -5.63 7.33
CA LEU A 146 -4.10 -6.44 6.99
C LEU A 146 -3.88 -7.86 7.55
N ASP A 147 -4.77 -8.30 8.41
CA ASP A 147 -4.83 -9.67 8.89
C ASP A 147 -5.95 -10.42 8.15
N ILE A 148 -5.58 -11.43 7.35
CA ILE A 148 -6.51 -12.27 6.60
C ILE A 148 -6.62 -13.62 7.28
N GLN A 149 -7.84 -14.00 7.64
CA GLN A 149 -8.16 -15.30 8.25
C GLN A 149 -9.50 -15.80 7.77
N GLN A 150 -9.56 -17.02 7.28
CA GLN A 150 -10.81 -17.69 6.86
C GLN A 150 -11.66 -16.84 5.88
N GLY A 151 -11.03 -16.15 4.93
CA GLY A 151 -11.72 -15.31 3.97
C GLY A 151 -12.25 -13.99 4.52
N GLN A 152 -11.82 -13.59 5.71
CA GLN A 152 -12.12 -12.28 6.30
C GLN A 152 -10.86 -11.45 6.41
N VAL A 153 -10.98 -10.14 6.20
CA VAL A 153 -9.89 -9.18 6.37
C VAL A 153 -10.19 -8.25 7.54
N LYS A 154 -9.22 -8.11 8.45
CA LYS A 154 -9.16 -7.05 9.43
C LYS A 154 -8.04 -6.11 9.03
N ALA A 155 -8.36 -4.82 8.91
CA ALA A 155 -7.38 -3.79 8.58
C ALA A 155 -7.19 -2.84 9.75
N GLU A 156 -5.96 -2.35 9.93
CA GLU A 156 -5.66 -1.33 10.93
C GLU A 156 -4.55 -0.41 10.43
N HIS A 157 -4.57 0.85 10.92
CA HIS A 157 -3.48 1.80 10.76
C HIS A 157 -2.62 1.81 12.02
N LEU A 158 -1.30 1.75 11.84
CA LEU A 158 -0.31 1.99 12.89
C LEU A 158 0.21 3.42 12.77
N TYR A 159 0.07 4.19 13.83
CA TYR A 159 0.47 5.60 13.92
C TYR A 159 1.67 5.77 14.85
N PHE A 160 2.57 6.73 14.51
CA PHE A 160 3.75 7.04 15.33
C PHE A 160 4.30 8.45 15.04
#